data_d6639f788185c77767d233cf37b6fae5
#
_entry.id   d6639f788185c77767d233cf37b6fae5
#
_cell.length_a   1.000
_cell.length_b   1.000
_cell.length_c   1.000
_cell.angle_alpha   90.00
_cell.angle_beta   90.00
_cell.angle_gamma   90.00
#
_symmetry.space_group_name_H-M   'P 1'
#
loop_
_entity.id
_entity.type
_entity.pdbx_description
1 polymer ?
#
loop_
_entity_poly.entity_id
_entity_poly.type
_entity_poly.pdbx_seq_one_letter_code
_entity_poly.pdbx_strand_id
1 'polypeptide(L)'
;QECSSIWLSRKMFLNPDAFLLFRMGDFYELFYDDAVKAAQILEISLTSRNKNADNPIPMAGVPYHSAQSYIDVLVEMGYKVAIAEQMEDPKQAVGVVKREVVQVITPGTVVDSSKPDNANNFLVAIDKAGSRFGLAIWMCQRVNFLRQSWTISVQFVVKFRTLRHVK
;
A
#
# COMPACT_ATOMS: atom_id res chain seq x y z
N GLN A 1 -18.31 -6.91 -15.27
CA GLN A 1 -17.11 -6.99 -16.12
C GLN A 1 -16.29 -5.69 -16.10
N GLU A 2 -16.92 -4.51 -16.16
CA GLU A 2 -16.22 -3.21 -16.29
C GLU A 2 -15.31 -2.89 -15.09
N CYS A 3 -15.73 -3.11 -13.84
CA CYS A 3 -14.92 -2.76 -12.68
C CYS A 3 -13.65 -3.59 -12.54
N SER A 4 -13.69 -4.89 -12.87
CA SER A 4 -12.52 -5.76 -12.83
C SER A 4 -11.51 -5.45 -13.94
N SER A 5 -11.97 -5.01 -15.11
CA SER A 5 -11.08 -4.55 -16.19
C SER A 5 -10.43 -3.20 -15.87
N ILE A 6 -11.15 -2.29 -15.22
CA ILE A 6 -10.59 -1.03 -14.71
C ILE A 6 -9.56 -1.32 -13.62
N TRP A 7 -9.85 -2.24 -12.70
CA TRP A 7 -8.90 -2.68 -11.69
C TRP A 7 -7.62 -3.23 -12.33
N LEU A 8 -7.74 -4.10 -13.34
CA LEU A 8 -6.59 -4.69 -14.03
C LEU A 8 -5.73 -3.60 -14.71
N SER A 9 -6.35 -2.65 -15.40
CA SER A 9 -5.62 -1.55 -16.03
C SER A 9 -4.86 -0.71 -15.01
N ARG A 10 -5.46 -0.41 -13.86
CA ARG A 10 -4.79 0.33 -12.77
C ARG A 10 -3.65 -0.47 -12.14
N LYS A 11 -3.85 -1.77 -11.96
CA LYS A 11 -2.82 -2.68 -11.43
C LYS A 11 -1.58 -2.73 -12.32
N MET A 12 -1.72 -2.72 -13.64
CA MET A 12 -0.60 -2.74 -14.58
C MET A 12 0.24 -1.45 -14.53
N PHE A 13 -0.38 -0.29 -14.23
CA PHE A 13 0.34 0.97 -14.05
C PHE A 13 1.00 1.10 -12.67
N LEU A 14 0.48 0.41 -11.69
CA LEU A 14 1.07 0.31 -10.37
C LEU A 14 2.08 -0.83 -10.37
N ASN A 15 3.10 -0.70 -9.52
CA ASN A 15 4.06 -1.77 -9.31
C ASN A 15 3.32 -3.12 -9.13
N PRO A 16 3.59 -4.15 -9.96
CA PRO A 16 2.87 -5.42 -9.95
C PRO A 16 2.87 -6.11 -8.57
N ASP A 17 3.83 -5.76 -7.73
CA ASP A 17 3.99 -6.31 -6.38
C ASP A 17 3.08 -5.66 -5.32
N ALA A 18 2.34 -4.60 -5.66
CA ALA A 18 1.45 -3.93 -4.71
C ALA A 18 0.05 -4.55 -4.74
N PHE A 19 -0.54 -4.85 -3.58
CA PHE A 19 -1.97 -5.14 -3.48
C PHE A 19 -2.80 -3.91 -3.84
N LEU A 20 -3.75 -4.04 -4.73
CA LEU A 20 -4.64 -2.94 -5.10
C LEU A 20 -6.01 -3.11 -4.40
N LEU A 21 -6.25 -2.33 -3.36
CA LEU A 21 -7.53 -2.19 -2.69
C LEU A 21 -8.40 -1.18 -3.46
N PHE A 22 -9.51 -1.65 -4.00
CA PHE A 22 -10.35 -0.88 -4.91
C PHE A 22 -11.71 -0.59 -4.27
N ARG A 23 -12.01 0.68 -3.98
CA ARG A 23 -13.25 1.06 -3.31
C ARG A 23 -14.49 0.73 -4.14
N MET A 24 -15.38 -0.06 -3.53
CA MET A 24 -16.67 -0.44 -4.11
C MET A 24 -17.76 -0.35 -3.05
N GLY A 25 -18.45 0.80 -2.99
CA GLY A 25 -19.42 1.07 -1.93
C GLY A 25 -18.76 1.04 -0.54
N ASP A 26 -19.21 0.15 0.32
CA ASP A 26 -18.72 0.02 1.70
C ASP A 26 -17.54 -0.94 1.85
N PHE A 27 -16.98 -1.43 0.75
CA PHE A 27 -15.87 -2.37 0.75
C PHE A 27 -14.68 -1.86 -0.06
N TYR A 28 -13.49 -2.34 0.30
CA TYR A 28 -12.35 -2.42 -0.60
C TYR A 28 -12.29 -3.84 -1.14
N GLU A 29 -12.35 -3.96 -2.46
CA GLU A 29 -12.30 -5.25 -3.16
C GLU A 29 -10.94 -5.46 -3.82
N LEU A 30 -10.48 -6.69 -3.80
CA LEU A 30 -9.32 -7.19 -4.53
C LEU A 30 -9.79 -8.22 -5.53
N PHE A 31 -9.08 -8.33 -6.64
CA PHE A 31 -9.44 -9.24 -7.73
C PHE A 31 -8.25 -10.08 -8.16
N TYR A 32 -8.53 -11.17 -8.90
CA TYR A 32 -7.55 -12.07 -9.48
C TYR A 32 -6.55 -12.61 -8.43
N ASP A 33 -5.27 -12.61 -8.75
CA ASP A 33 -4.20 -13.12 -7.88
C ASP A 33 -4.07 -12.35 -6.56
N ASP A 34 -4.35 -11.04 -6.57
CA ASP A 34 -4.37 -10.25 -5.34
C ASP A 34 -5.45 -10.76 -4.37
N ALA A 35 -6.63 -11.11 -4.90
CA ALA A 35 -7.70 -11.65 -4.07
C ALA A 35 -7.33 -13.00 -3.46
N VAL A 36 -6.73 -13.89 -4.25
CA VAL A 36 -6.30 -15.22 -3.78
C VAL A 36 -5.25 -15.10 -2.69
N LYS A 37 -4.22 -14.27 -2.92
CA LYS A 37 -3.13 -14.06 -1.95
C LYS A 37 -3.64 -13.36 -0.69
N ALA A 38 -4.43 -12.29 -0.85
CA ALA A 38 -4.97 -11.55 0.29
C ALA A 38 -5.90 -12.42 1.14
N ALA A 39 -6.73 -13.26 0.52
CA ALA A 39 -7.61 -14.17 1.25
C ALA A 39 -6.84 -15.13 2.16
N GLN A 40 -5.68 -15.62 1.70
CA GLN A 40 -4.81 -16.50 2.49
C GLN A 40 -4.10 -15.76 3.61
N ILE A 41 -3.56 -14.57 3.32
CA ILE A 41 -2.77 -13.79 4.29
C ILE A 41 -3.66 -13.19 5.39
N LEU A 42 -4.81 -12.67 5.01
CA LEU A 42 -5.71 -11.94 5.90
C LEU A 42 -6.78 -12.85 6.52
N GLU A 43 -6.78 -14.14 6.16
CA GLU A 43 -7.77 -15.13 6.61
C GLU A 43 -9.22 -14.70 6.34
N ILE A 44 -9.44 -14.05 5.19
CA ILE A 44 -10.76 -13.59 4.74
C ILE A 44 -11.33 -14.51 3.66
N SER A 45 -12.64 -14.46 3.48
CA SER A 45 -13.34 -15.30 2.51
C SER A 45 -12.97 -14.95 1.08
N LEU A 46 -12.46 -15.93 0.33
CA LEU A 46 -12.34 -15.85 -1.12
C LEU A 46 -13.70 -16.13 -1.75
N THR A 47 -14.18 -15.25 -2.59
CA THR A 47 -15.40 -15.39 -3.37
C THR A 47 -15.10 -15.22 -4.85
N SER A 48 -16.11 -15.19 -5.69
CA SER A 48 -15.93 -14.90 -7.09
C SER A 48 -17.05 -13.99 -7.60
N ARG A 49 -16.65 -13.09 -8.49
CA ARG A 49 -17.57 -12.30 -9.28
C ARG A 49 -18.01 -13.13 -10.48
N ASN A 50 -19.29 -13.07 -10.84
CA ASN A 50 -19.87 -13.85 -11.94
C ASN A 50 -19.71 -15.37 -11.75
N LYS A 51 -20.16 -15.89 -10.61
CA LYS A 51 -20.05 -17.32 -10.24
C LYS A 51 -20.56 -18.30 -11.30
N ASN A 52 -21.49 -17.87 -12.15
CA ASN A 52 -22.12 -18.67 -13.20
C ASN A 52 -21.45 -18.50 -14.58
N ALA A 53 -20.35 -17.75 -14.67
CA ALA A 53 -19.59 -17.61 -15.91
C ALA A 53 -18.59 -18.75 -16.07
N ASP A 54 -18.20 -19.06 -17.31
CA ASP A 54 -17.20 -20.09 -17.61
C ASP A 54 -15.85 -19.81 -16.92
N ASN A 55 -15.54 -18.54 -16.70
CA ASN A 55 -14.34 -18.10 -15.96
C ASN A 55 -14.72 -17.10 -14.86
N PRO A 56 -15.08 -17.56 -13.65
CA PRO A 56 -15.39 -16.69 -12.55
C PRO A 56 -14.13 -15.95 -12.08
N ILE A 57 -14.25 -14.65 -11.82
CA ILE A 57 -13.13 -13.80 -11.37
C ILE A 57 -12.99 -13.94 -9.86
N PRO A 58 -11.85 -14.42 -9.34
CA PRO A 58 -11.58 -14.45 -7.91
C PRO A 58 -11.69 -13.06 -7.31
N MET A 59 -12.34 -12.93 -6.17
CA MET A 59 -12.59 -11.68 -5.47
C MET A 59 -12.53 -11.90 -3.96
N ALA A 60 -11.92 -10.95 -3.26
CA ALA A 60 -11.95 -10.85 -1.81
C ALA A 60 -12.21 -9.39 -1.43
N GLY A 61 -12.81 -9.17 -0.26
CA GLY A 61 -13.14 -7.81 0.15
C GLY A 61 -13.09 -7.62 1.65
N VAL A 62 -12.73 -6.43 2.08
CA VAL A 62 -12.73 -5.99 3.47
C VAL A 62 -13.59 -4.74 3.62
N PRO A 63 -14.33 -4.57 4.75
CA PRO A 63 -15.10 -3.36 4.98
C PRO A 63 -14.17 -2.13 5.05
N TYR A 64 -14.54 -1.03 4.41
CA TYR A 64 -13.67 0.14 4.32
C TYR A 64 -13.35 0.75 5.69
N HIS A 65 -14.31 0.74 6.60
CA HIS A 65 -14.16 1.32 7.94
C HIS A 65 -13.17 0.53 8.83
N SER A 66 -12.90 -0.74 8.52
CA SER A 66 -11.94 -1.59 9.22
C SER A 66 -10.71 -1.94 8.37
N ALA A 67 -10.57 -1.34 7.19
CA ALA A 67 -9.53 -1.69 6.23
C ALA A 67 -8.12 -1.46 6.77
N GLN A 68 -7.92 -0.49 7.68
CA GLN A 68 -6.60 -0.15 8.20
C GLN A 68 -5.92 -1.35 8.86
N SER A 69 -6.62 -2.14 9.67
CA SER A 69 -6.04 -3.33 10.30
C SER A 69 -5.58 -4.38 9.30
N TYR A 70 -6.28 -4.55 8.20
CA TYR A 70 -5.89 -5.46 7.13
C TYR A 70 -4.70 -4.93 6.31
N ILE A 71 -4.67 -3.62 6.07
CA ILE A 71 -3.54 -2.95 5.42
C ILE A 71 -2.27 -3.12 6.25
N ASP A 72 -2.35 -2.91 7.56
CA ASP A 72 -1.22 -3.04 8.49
C ASP A 72 -0.61 -4.43 8.43
N VAL A 73 -1.45 -5.49 8.43
CA VAL A 73 -0.99 -6.88 8.29
C VAL A 73 -0.22 -7.09 6.97
N LEU A 74 -0.77 -6.64 5.84
CA LEU A 74 -0.10 -6.78 4.54
C LEU A 74 1.24 -6.06 4.52
N VAL A 75 1.28 -4.87 5.08
CA VAL A 75 2.49 -4.04 5.09
C VAL A 75 3.55 -4.58 6.05
N GLU A 76 3.16 -5.11 7.22
CA GLU A 76 4.06 -5.79 8.16
C GLU A 76 4.69 -7.05 7.54
N MET A 77 3.97 -7.73 6.66
CA MET A 77 4.51 -8.86 5.88
C MET A 77 5.40 -8.41 4.70
N GLY A 78 5.64 -7.11 4.54
CA GLY A 78 6.54 -6.57 3.53
C GLY A 78 5.87 -6.21 2.20
N TYR A 79 4.56 -6.31 2.09
CA TYR A 79 3.84 -5.96 0.86
C TYR A 79 3.57 -4.46 0.76
N LYS A 80 3.47 -3.97 -0.46
CA LYS A 80 2.96 -2.64 -0.77
C LYS A 80 1.45 -2.71 -0.95
N VAL A 81 0.74 -1.69 -0.53
CA VAL A 81 -0.71 -1.58 -0.67
C VAL A 81 -1.06 -0.27 -1.34
N ALA A 82 -1.77 -0.34 -2.46
CA ALA A 82 -2.31 0.81 -3.16
C ALA A 82 -3.81 0.92 -2.88
N ILE A 83 -4.28 2.12 -2.59
CA ILE A 83 -5.68 2.42 -2.30
C ILE A 83 -6.25 3.21 -3.45
N ALA A 84 -7.31 2.70 -4.08
CA ALA A 84 -8.07 3.39 -5.10
C ALA A 84 -9.44 3.80 -4.54
N GLU A 85 -9.70 5.09 -4.55
CA GLU A 85 -10.95 5.69 -4.06
C GLU A 85 -11.89 6.06 -5.19
N GLN A 86 -13.18 6.13 -4.87
CA GLN A 86 -14.20 6.70 -5.73
C GLN A 86 -14.04 8.22 -5.75
N MET A 87 -13.92 8.80 -6.95
CA MET A 87 -13.67 10.23 -7.13
C MET A 87 -14.96 11.05 -7.30
N GLU A 88 -16.09 10.38 -7.35
CA GLU A 88 -17.42 11.00 -7.56
C GLU A 88 -18.50 10.24 -6.78
N ASP A 89 -19.60 10.92 -6.49
CA ASP A 89 -20.76 10.31 -5.83
C ASP A 89 -21.39 9.25 -6.76
N PRO A 90 -21.50 7.99 -6.31
CA PRO A 90 -22.14 6.93 -7.10
C PRO A 90 -23.56 7.25 -7.55
N LYS A 91 -24.28 8.12 -6.81
CA LYS A 91 -25.66 8.53 -7.14
C LYS A 91 -25.73 9.53 -8.30
N GLN A 92 -24.62 10.21 -8.60
CA GLN A 92 -24.53 11.23 -9.64
C GLN A 92 -23.72 10.76 -10.85
N ALA A 93 -23.03 9.62 -10.73
CA ALA A 93 -22.20 9.09 -11.80
C ALA A 93 -23.04 8.59 -12.98
N VAL A 94 -22.65 8.99 -14.18
CA VAL A 94 -23.19 8.45 -15.43
C VAL A 94 -22.27 7.31 -15.88
N GLY A 95 -22.70 6.07 -15.66
CA GLY A 95 -21.92 4.87 -15.99
C GLY A 95 -21.10 4.35 -14.79
N VAL A 96 -19.86 3.94 -15.04
CA VAL A 96 -18.98 3.41 -13.98
C VAL A 96 -18.31 4.56 -13.25
N VAL A 97 -18.52 4.63 -11.93
CA VAL A 97 -17.89 5.60 -11.03
C VAL A 97 -16.38 5.65 -11.25
N LYS A 98 -15.86 6.83 -11.49
CA LYS A 98 -14.42 7.06 -11.66
C LYS A 98 -13.66 6.73 -10.37
N ARG A 99 -12.53 6.03 -10.49
CA ARG A 99 -11.66 5.67 -9.38
C ARG A 99 -10.22 5.99 -9.71
N GLU A 100 -9.52 6.53 -8.73
CA GLU A 100 -8.08 6.84 -8.85
C GLU A 100 -7.32 6.30 -7.65
N VAL A 101 -6.05 5.96 -7.87
CA VAL A 101 -5.16 5.61 -6.78
C VAL A 101 -4.75 6.88 -6.04
N VAL A 102 -5.18 6.97 -4.80
CA VAL A 102 -4.95 8.16 -3.95
C VAL A 102 -3.78 7.98 -3.01
N GLN A 103 -3.42 6.71 -2.71
CA GLN A 103 -2.36 6.42 -1.76
C GLN A 103 -1.66 5.11 -2.11
N VAL A 104 -0.34 5.08 -1.90
CA VAL A 104 0.46 3.85 -1.90
C VAL A 104 1.19 3.76 -0.56
N ILE A 105 0.90 2.70 0.18
CA ILE A 105 1.48 2.42 1.49
C ILE A 105 2.55 1.35 1.30
N THR A 106 3.73 1.61 1.84
CA THR A 106 4.86 0.68 1.78
C THR A 106 5.41 0.41 3.18
N PRO A 107 6.13 -0.70 3.41
CA PRO A 107 6.70 -0.98 4.73
C PRO A 107 7.55 0.15 5.32
N GLY A 108 8.21 0.93 4.45
CA GLY A 108 9.05 2.06 4.88
C GLY A 108 8.28 3.37 5.14
N THR A 109 7.01 3.47 4.70
CA THR A 109 6.21 4.71 4.81
C THR A 109 5.04 4.59 5.79
N VAL A 110 4.89 3.43 6.45
CA VAL A 110 3.84 3.25 7.46
C VAL A 110 4.16 4.04 8.70
N VAL A 111 3.23 4.91 9.07
CA VAL A 111 3.16 5.50 10.40
C VAL A 111 2.11 4.70 11.18
N ASP A 112 2.55 3.64 11.83
CA ASP A 112 1.68 2.78 12.63
C ASP A 112 1.22 3.50 13.89
N SER A 113 -0.08 3.74 13.97
CA SER A 113 -0.68 4.42 15.13
C SER A 113 -0.85 3.50 16.35
N SER A 114 -0.68 2.20 16.18
CA SER A 114 -0.82 1.20 17.24
C SER A 114 0.50 0.90 17.95
N LYS A 115 1.64 1.22 17.31
CA LYS A 115 2.97 1.02 17.93
C LYS A 115 3.24 2.08 19.00
N PRO A 116 3.91 1.70 20.09
CA PRO A 116 4.29 2.66 21.12
C PRO A 116 5.18 3.77 20.54
N ASP A 117 5.06 4.99 21.04
CA ASP A 117 5.74 6.20 20.56
C ASP A 117 7.28 6.07 20.48
N ASN A 118 7.86 5.05 21.11
CA ASN A 118 9.29 4.74 21.10
C ASN A 118 9.70 3.72 20.02
N ALA A 119 8.77 3.20 19.22
CA ALA A 119 9.11 2.31 18.12
C ALA A 119 9.69 3.11 16.95
N ASN A 120 10.98 2.89 16.67
CA ASN A 120 11.66 3.54 15.56
C ASN A 120 11.23 2.89 14.24
N ASN A 121 10.77 3.69 13.30
CA ASN A 121 10.52 3.29 11.92
C ASN A 121 11.51 4.02 11.00
N PHE A 122 12.39 3.27 10.33
CA PHE A 122 13.44 3.83 9.48
C PHE A 122 13.15 3.56 8.01
N LEU A 123 13.17 4.64 7.21
CA LEU A 123 13.25 4.56 5.76
C LEU A 123 14.72 4.64 5.36
N VAL A 124 15.21 3.64 4.63
CA VAL A 124 16.59 3.58 4.18
C VAL A 124 16.63 3.66 2.66
N ALA A 125 17.41 4.61 2.14
CA ALA A 125 17.69 4.73 0.73
C ALA A 125 19.18 4.43 0.48
N ILE A 126 19.45 3.62 -0.55
CA ILE A 126 20.80 3.27 -0.98
C ILE A 126 20.95 3.73 -2.43
N ASP A 127 22.00 4.49 -2.71
CA ASP A 127 22.37 4.89 -4.06
C ASP A 127 23.79 4.41 -4.39
N LYS A 128 24.05 4.15 -5.68
CA LYS A 128 25.35 3.70 -6.19
C LYS A 128 25.83 4.64 -7.28
N ALA A 129 26.97 5.28 -7.03
CA ALA A 129 27.66 6.13 -8.01
C ALA A 129 29.08 5.57 -8.27
N GLY A 130 29.25 4.86 -9.39
CA GLY A 130 30.50 4.16 -9.73
C GLY A 130 30.84 3.07 -8.71
N SER A 131 31.99 3.19 -8.03
CA SER A 131 32.43 2.28 -6.97
C SER A 131 32.01 2.71 -5.54
N ARG A 132 31.26 3.80 -5.43
CA ARG A 132 30.79 4.36 -4.15
C ARG A 132 29.33 4.03 -3.92
N PHE A 133 28.98 3.80 -2.65
CA PHE A 133 27.61 3.64 -2.22
C PHE A 133 27.26 4.75 -1.25
N GLY A 134 26.14 5.41 -1.48
CA GLY A 134 25.50 6.35 -0.55
C GLY A 134 24.40 5.63 0.24
N LEU A 135 24.32 5.90 1.52
CA LEU A 135 23.25 5.41 2.39
C LEU A 135 22.60 6.60 3.08
N ALA A 136 21.31 6.77 2.88
CA ALA A 136 20.50 7.73 3.61
C ALA A 136 19.51 6.98 4.51
N ILE A 137 19.41 7.39 5.78
CA ILE A 137 18.50 6.82 6.75
C ILE A 137 17.58 7.95 7.23
N TRP A 138 16.29 7.74 7.06
CA TRP A 138 15.25 8.63 7.56
C TRP A 138 14.47 7.93 8.66
N MET A 139 14.28 8.59 9.80
CA MET A 139 13.44 8.11 10.88
C MET A 139 12.07 8.75 10.78
N CYS A 140 11.04 7.93 10.49
CA CYS A 140 9.66 8.37 10.49
C CYS A 140 9.14 8.37 11.94
N GLN A 141 9.05 9.54 12.56
CA GLN A 141 8.43 9.70 13.88
C GLN A 141 7.01 10.23 13.74
N ARG A 142 6.14 9.78 14.63
CA ARG A 142 4.80 10.32 14.78
C ARG A 142 4.89 11.74 15.36
N VAL A 143 4.54 12.74 14.59
CA VAL A 143 4.43 14.12 15.10
C VAL A 143 3.03 14.29 15.67
N ASN A 144 2.91 14.42 16.98
CA ASN A 144 1.65 14.79 17.64
C ASN A 144 1.22 16.20 17.20
N PHE A 145 0.11 16.29 16.50
CA PHE A 145 -0.43 17.50 15.85
C PHE A 145 -0.99 18.57 16.80
N LEU A 146 -0.73 18.49 18.11
CA LEU A 146 -1.33 19.39 19.10
C LEU A 146 -0.49 20.62 19.45
N ARG A 147 0.63 20.89 18.79
CA ARG A 147 1.34 22.17 18.92
C ARG A 147 1.96 22.60 17.59
N GLN A 148 1.54 23.78 17.13
CA GLN A 148 2.05 24.47 15.95
C GLN A 148 3.55 24.78 16.08
N SER A 149 4.39 23.88 15.59
CA SER A 149 5.73 24.24 15.10
C SER A 149 6.25 23.08 14.26
N TRP A 150 6.43 23.33 12.98
CA TRP A 150 7.05 22.43 12.04
C TRP A 150 8.56 22.40 12.33
N THR A 151 9.03 21.47 13.11
CA THR A 151 10.46 21.18 13.17
C THR A 151 10.71 19.87 12.44
N ILE A 152 11.05 19.97 11.17
CA ILE A 152 11.56 18.84 10.39
C ILE A 152 13.02 18.67 10.82
N SER A 153 13.29 17.76 11.76
CA SER A 153 14.66 17.39 12.10
C SER A 153 15.17 16.39 11.07
N VAL A 154 15.80 16.93 10.02
CA VAL A 154 16.53 16.13 9.04
C VAL A 154 17.90 15.83 9.63
N GLN A 155 18.09 14.65 10.21
CA GLN A 155 19.43 14.18 10.55
C GLN A 155 19.99 13.38 9.36
N PHE A 156 20.82 14.03 8.55
CA PHE A 156 21.63 13.36 7.56
C PHE A 156 22.80 12.67 8.27
N VAL A 157 22.72 11.36 8.44
CA VAL A 157 23.91 10.58 8.82
C VAL A 157 24.50 10.03 7.52
N VAL A 158 25.34 10.81 6.85
CA VAL A 158 26.14 10.35 5.71
C VAL A 158 27.36 9.61 6.27
N LYS A 159 27.26 8.30 6.36
CA LYS A 159 28.41 7.48 6.71
C LYS A 159 28.97 6.82 5.46
N PHE A 160 29.98 7.42 4.85
CA PHE A 160 30.73 6.80 3.77
C PHE A 160 31.62 5.70 4.33
N ARG A 161 31.31 4.44 4.07
CA ARG A 161 32.23 3.33 4.36
C ARG A 161 32.70 2.75 3.02
N THR A 162 33.97 2.96 2.69
CA THR A 162 34.62 2.24 1.59
C THR A 162 34.76 0.78 2.01
N LEU A 163 33.97 -0.10 1.42
CA LEU A 163 34.19 -1.53 1.56
C LEU A 163 35.44 -1.88 0.74
N ARG A 164 36.56 -2.13 1.42
CA ARG A 164 37.72 -2.77 0.79
C ARG A 164 37.35 -4.23 0.53
N HIS A 165 37.45 -4.65 -0.73
CA HIS A 165 37.43 -6.07 -1.06
C HIS A 165 38.52 -6.77 -0.26
N VAL A 166 38.13 -7.68 0.62
CA VAL A 166 39.04 -8.70 1.14
C VAL A 166 39.06 -9.81 0.09
N LYS A 167 40.23 -10.06 -0.46
CA LYS A 167 40.50 -11.19 -1.36
C LYS A 167 40.35 -12.52 -0.64
#